data_5ca0593d750b8839e515f71f9c8e0034
#
_entry.id   5ca0593d750b8839e515f71f9c8e0034
#
_cell.length_a   1.000
_cell.length_b   1.000
_cell.length_c   1.000
_cell.angle_alpha   90.00
_cell.angle_beta   90.00
_cell.angle_gamma   90.00
#
_symmetry.space_group_name_H-M   'P 1'
#
loop_
_entity.id
_entity.type
_entity.pdbx_description
1 polymer ?
#
loop_
_entity_poly.entity_id
_entity_poly.type
_entity_poly.pdbx_seq_one_letter_code
_entity_poly.pdbx_strand_id
1 'polypeptide(L)'
;GKGLLNRAHAYKAAVDKNTAEGVDPDAGVNMGLYMYPVLMAADILMFKAHSVPVGRDQIQHIEMARDMAGSFNHLYGEHFVLPEAAIDASVATLPGLDGRKMSKSYDNTIPLFAPTAELKKLIFSIVTDSKAPGEPKDADGSALFQLYQAFSTAEETRAMRTAFDEGIAWGEAKQALFEKIEAAVAPMREHYLALIAEPARIEKHLHEGAAKARAIATPFLGELRRAVGLRNLASVAGEAKAEKAKTAQPQFKQYREADGRFHFKLIDADGRLLLQGEGFASPRKAG
;
A
#
# COMPACT_ATOMS: atom_id res chain seq x y z
N GLY A 1 -8.54 7.58 -17.21
CA GLY A 1 -9.94 8.01 -17.36
C GLY A 1 -10.90 6.86 -17.09
N LYS A 2 -12.23 7.13 -17.07
CA LYS A 2 -13.30 6.14 -16.77
C LYS A 2 -13.16 4.86 -17.61
N GLY A 3 -12.83 4.97 -18.90
CA GLY A 3 -12.66 3.82 -19.78
C GLY A 3 -11.56 2.83 -19.35
N LEU A 4 -10.50 3.29 -18.69
CA LEU A 4 -9.49 2.42 -18.13
C LEU A 4 -10.03 1.66 -16.92
N LEU A 5 -10.70 2.34 -15.99
CA LEU A 5 -11.24 1.74 -14.77
C LEU A 5 -12.38 0.76 -15.05
N ASN A 6 -13.21 1.04 -16.06
CA ASN A 6 -14.26 0.13 -16.49
C ASN A 6 -13.74 -1.22 -17.03
N ARG A 7 -12.43 -1.34 -17.33
CA ARG A 7 -11.81 -2.61 -17.73
C ARG A 7 -11.45 -3.52 -16.56
N ALA A 8 -11.42 -2.99 -15.32
CA ALA A 8 -11.06 -3.77 -14.13
C ALA A 8 -12.01 -4.94 -13.92
N HIS A 9 -11.45 -6.14 -13.70
CA HIS A 9 -12.22 -7.38 -13.56
C HIS A 9 -13.25 -7.30 -12.43
N ALA A 10 -12.89 -6.72 -11.28
CA ALA A 10 -13.81 -6.60 -10.16
C ALA A 10 -15.02 -5.70 -10.48
N TYR A 11 -14.80 -4.58 -11.20
CA TYR A 11 -15.89 -3.72 -11.64
C TYR A 11 -16.79 -4.44 -12.65
N LYS A 12 -16.20 -5.10 -13.67
CA LYS A 12 -16.97 -5.87 -14.64
C LYS A 12 -17.81 -6.97 -13.99
N ALA A 13 -17.21 -7.72 -13.06
CA ALA A 13 -17.94 -8.76 -12.34
C ALA A 13 -19.13 -8.22 -11.54
N ALA A 14 -18.99 -7.02 -10.94
CA ALA A 14 -20.11 -6.35 -10.25
C ALA A 14 -21.20 -5.94 -11.24
N VAL A 15 -20.82 -5.32 -12.38
CA VAL A 15 -21.76 -4.92 -13.44
C VAL A 15 -22.48 -6.12 -14.04
N ASP A 16 -21.76 -7.20 -14.34
CA ASP A 16 -22.35 -8.43 -14.91
C ASP A 16 -23.35 -9.06 -13.94
N LYS A 17 -23.01 -9.14 -12.65
CA LYS A 17 -23.91 -9.62 -11.61
C LYS A 17 -25.18 -8.77 -11.52
N ASN A 18 -25.03 -7.45 -11.41
CA ASN A 18 -26.15 -6.51 -11.27
C ASN A 18 -27.06 -6.57 -12.50
N THR A 19 -26.48 -6.67 -13.69
CA THR A 19 -27.21 -6.81 -14.95
C THR A 19 -28.01 -8.11 -14.98
N ALA A 20 -27.42 -9.23 -14.54
CA ALA A 20 -28.09 -10.51 -14.45
C ALA A 20 -29.27 -10.50 -13.44
N GLU A 21 -29.15 -9.72 -12.38
CA GLU A 21 -30.18 -9.52 -11.37
C GLU A 21 -31.25 -8.47 -11.80
N GLY A 22 -31.08 -7.81 -12.94
CA GLY A 22 -31.99 -6.80 -13.47
C GLY A 22 -32.02 -5.47 -12.70
N VAL A 23 -30.93 -5.17 -11.96
CA VAL A 23 -30.76 -3.91 -11.21
C VAL A 23 -29.80 -2.97 -11.96
N ASP A 24 -29.66 -1.74 -11.45
CA ASP A 24 -28.72 -0.78 -12.02
C ASP A 24 -27.30 -1.39 -12.08
N PRO A 25 -26.61 -1.32 -13.23
CA PRO A 25 -25.24 -1.87 -13.39
C PRO A 25 -24.26 -1.42 -12.31
N ASP A 26 -24.39 -0.20 -11.81
CA ASP A 26 -23.54 0.38 -10.79
C ASP A 26 -24.10 0.20 -9.35
N ALA A 27 -25.21 -0.55 -9.18
CA ALA A 27 -25.79 -0.80 -7.87
C ALA A 27 -24.77 -1.41 -6.89
N GLY A 28 -24.58 -0.77 -5.73
CA GLY A 28 -23.64 -1.22 -4.71
C GLY A 28 -22.15 -1.05 -5.06
N VAL A 29 -21.82 -0.52 -6.23
CA VAL A 29 -20.43 -0.20 -6.59
C VAL A 29 -19.99 1.06 -5.85
N ASN A 30 -19.12 0.88 -4.87
CA ASN A 30 -18.56 2.00 -4.12
C ASN A 30 -17.22 2.47 -4.75
N MET A 31 -16.78 3.66 -4.33
CA MET A 31 -15.53 4.25 -4.85
C MET A 31 -14.28 3.40 -4.54
N GLY A 32 -14.29 2.65 -3.43
CA GLY A 32 -13.20 1.72 -3.11
C GLY A 32 -13.05 0.64 -4.16
N LEU A 33 -14.15 -0.04 -4.51
CA LEU A 33 -14.16 -1.06 -5.55
C LEU A 33 -13.76 -0.50 -6.93
N TYR A 34 -14.20 0.72 -7.24
CA TYR A 34 -13.94 1.33 -8.54
C TYR A 34 -12.51 1.89 -8.67
N MET A 35 -11.96 2.44 -7.59
CA MET A 35 -10.71 3.21 -7.60
C MET A 35 -9.49 2.44 -7.10
N TYR A 36 -9.64 1.26 -6.46
CA TYR A 36 -8.47 0.54 -5.92
C TYR A 36 -7.37 0.24 -6.98
N PRO A 37 -7.68 0.04 -8.29
CA PRO A 37 -6.61 -0.17 -9.28
C PRO A 37 -5.70 1.06 -9.43
N VAL A 38 -6.22 2.27 -9.18
CA VAL A 38 -5.41 3.51 -9.18
C VAL A 38 -4.51 3.57 -7.96
N LEU A 39 -5.01 3.16 -6.79
CA LEU A 39 -4.21 3.08 -5.56
C LEU A 39 -3.07 2.07 -5.73
N MET A 40 -3.37 0.88 -6.24
CA MET A 40 -2.35 -0.14 -6.52
C MET A 40 -1.30 0.35 -7.53
N ALA A 41 -1.73 1.04 -8.58
CA ALA A 41 -0.81 1.65 -9.53
C ALA A 41 0.08 2.71 -8.85
N ALA A 42 -0.46 3.53 -7.94
CA ALA A 42 0.30 4.52 -7.20
C ALA A 42 1.37 3.86 -6.30
N ASP A 43 1.03 2.77 -5.61
CA ASP A 43 1.96 2.02 -4.76
C ASP A 43 3.14 1.45 -5.57
N ILE A 44 2.90 1.01 -6.80
CA ILE A 44 3.93 0.47 -7.70
C ILE A 44 4.78 1.60 -8.31
N LEU A 45 4.12 2.60 -8.89
CA LEU A 45 4.76 3.62 -9.70
C LEU A 45 5.55 4.64 -8.87
N MET A 46 5.12 4.91 -7.63
CA MET A 46 5.78 5.83 -6.71
C MET A 46 7.21 5.40 -6.36
N PHE A 47 7.46 4.09 -6.37
CA PHE A 47 8.77 3.50 -6.08
C PHE A 47 9.55 3.08 -7.33
N LYS A 48 9.07 3.43 -8.54
CA LYS A 48 9.70 3.08 -9.83
C LYS A 48 10.02 1.59 -9.94
N ALA A 49 9.08 0.74 -9.49
CA ALA A 49 9.26 -0.71 -9.53
C ALA A 49 9.38 -1.22 -10.97
N HIS A 50 10.43 -1.97 -11.28
CA HIS A 50 10.64 -2.60 -12.59
C HIS A 50 9.90 -3.92 -12.71
N SER A 51 9.95 -4.72 -11.64
CA SER A 51 9.37 -6.07 -11.58
C SER A 51 8.51 -6.19 -10.32
N VAL A 52 7.28 -6.67 -10.48
CA VAL A 52 6.32 -6.80 -9.39
C VAL A 52 5.90 -8.25 -9.27
N PRO A 53 6.35 -8.99 -8.24
CA PRO A 53 5.91 -10.36 -8.01
C PRO A 53 4.42 -10.39 -7.67
N VAL A 54 3.64 -11.07 -8.49
CA VAL A 54 2.17 -11.13 -8.33
C VAL A 54 1.61 -12.49 -8.73
N GLY A 55 0.46 -12.84 -8.19
CA GLY A 55 -0.36 -13.93 -8.70
C GLY A 55 -0.94 -13.61 -10.09
N ARG A 56 -1.32 -14.64 -10.83
CA ARG A 56 -1.91 -14.50 -12.18
C ARG A 56 -3.16 -13.63 -12.23
N ASP A 57 -3.93 -13.61 -11.17
CA ASP A 57 -5.14 -12.80 -11.01
C ASP A 57 -4.85 -11.29 -10.91
N GLN A 58 -3.58 -10.90 -10.67
CA GLN A 58 -3.16 -9.50 -10.55
C GLN A 58 -2.52 -8.93 -11.82
N ILE A 59 -2.33 -9.73 -12.88
CA ILE A 59 -1.68 -9.29 -14.12
C ILE A 59 -2.35 -8.04 -14.68
N GLN A 60 -3.69 -8.04 -14.74
CA GLN A 60 -4.45 -6.91 -15.26
C GLN A 60 -4.16 -5.60 -14.52
N HIS A 61 -3.95 -5.65 -13.21
CA HIS A 61 -3.62 -4.45 -12.45
C HIS A 61 -2.23 -3.90 -12.79
N ILE A 62 -1.27 -4.77 -13.08
CA ILE A 62 0.05 -4.35 -13.56
C ILE A 62 -0.06 -3.72 -14.95
N GLU A 63 -0.86 -4.29 -15.86
CA GLU A 63 -1.14 -3.70 -17.19
C GLU A 63 -1.81 -2.32 -17.06
N MET A 64 -2.77 -2.18 -16.14
CA MET A 64 -3.40 -0.89 -15.88
C MET A 64 -2.40 0.14 -15.32
N ALA A 65 -1.47 -0.27 -14.45
CA ALA A 65 -0.40 0.60 -13.96
C ALA A 65 0.54 1.02 -15.10
N ARG A 66 0.89 0.11 -16.02
CA ARG A 66 1.67 0.40 -17.23
C ARG A 66 0.97 1.41 -18.14
N ASP A 67 -0.34 1.24 -18.37
CA ASP A 67 -1.16 2.17 -19.17
C ASP A 67 -1.17 3.58 -18.55
N MET A 68 -1.28 3.67 -17.21
CA MET A 68 -1.24 4.95 -16.51
C MET A 68 0.13 5.62 -16.63
N ALA A 69 1.20 4.86 -16.41
CA ALA A 69 2.58 5.33 -16.53
C ALA A 69 2.91 5.75 -17.95
N GLY A 70 2.56 4.94 -18.96
CA GLY A 70 2.78 5.25 -20.37
C GLY A 70 2.03 6.49 -20.83
N SER A 71 0.78 6.65 -20.39
CA SER A 71 0.00 7.86 -20.68
C SER A 71 0.61 9.12 -20.05
N PHE A 72 1.13 9.01 -18.85
CA PHE A 72 1.81 10.12 -18.17
C PHE A 72 3.12 10.47 -18.89
N ASN A 73 3.94 9.47 -19.15
CA ASN A 73 5.22 9.64 -19.83
C ASN A 73 5.06 10.27 -21.22
N HIS A 74 4.03 9.85 -21.95
CA HIS A 74 3.72 10.43 -23.25
C HIS A 74 3.39 11.94 -23.18
N LEU A 75 2.66 12.37 -22.15
CA LEU A 75 2.19 13.75 -22.02
C LEU A 75 3.21 14.69 -21.36
N TYR A 76 4.01 14.17 -20.43
CA TYR A 76 4.81 15.00 -19.52
C TYR A 76 6.31 14.65 -19.52
N GLY A 77 6.72 13.67 -20.37
CA GLY A 77 8.11 13.19 -20.42
C GLY A 77 8.34 11.94 -19.56
N GLU A 78 9.48 11.30 -19.75
CA GLU A 78 9.86 10.05 -19.10
C GLU A 78 10.11 10.23 -17.59
N HIS A 79 9.10 9.93 -16.79
CA HIS A 79 9.15 10.00 -15.33
C HIS A 79 8.98 8.64 -14.67
N PHE A 80 8.04 7.84 -15.17
CA PHE A 80 7.72 6.53 -14.61
C PHE A 80 8.46 5.40 -15.33
N VAL A 81 8.88 4.41 -14.57
CA VAL A 81 9.26 3.09 -15.09
C VAL A 81 7.99 2.31 -15.37
N LEU A 82 7.94 1.58 -16.50
CA LEU A 82 6.83 0.70 -16.84
C LEU A 82 7.03 -0.64 -16.12
N PRO A 83 6.22 -0.99 -15.11
CA PRO A 83 6.40 -2.20 -14.32
C PRO A 83 6.07 -3.45 -15.13
N GLU A 84 6.73 -4.58 -14.82
CA GLU A 84 6.44 -5.89 -15.38
C GLU A 84 5.97 -6.85 -14.31
N ALA A 85 4.97 -7.68 -14.63
CA ALA A 85 4.49 -8.71 -13.75
C ALA A 85 5.50 -9.86 -13.70
N ALA A 86 6.01 -10.20 -12.51
CA ALA A 86 6.79 -11.40 -12.28
C ALA A 86 5.87 -12.48 -11.71
N ILE A 87 5.63 -13.53 -12.49
CA ILE A 87 4.74 -14.63 -12.10
C ILE A 87 5.60 -15.83 -11.78
N ASP A 88 5.52 -16.29 -10.53
CA ASP A 88 6.11 -17.55 -10.17
C ASP A 88 5.20 -18.69 -10.65
N ALA A 89 5.72 -19.52 -11.55
CA ALA A 89 4.99 -20.68 -12.08
C ALA A 89 4.69 -21.74 -11.00
N SER A 90 5.42 -21.71 -9.88
CA SER A 90 5.25 -22.63 -8.76
C SER A 90 4.12 -22.23 -7.80
N VAL A 91 3.60 -21.00 -7.89
CA VAL A 91 2.50 -20.53 -7.02
C VAL A 91 1.18 -21.12 -7.52
N ALA A 92 0.89 -22.33 -7.10
CA ALA A 92 -0.40 -22.95 -7.29
C ALA A 92 -1.45 -22.34 -6.33
N THR A 93 -2.72 -22.41 -6.73
CA THR A 93 -3.82 -22.10 -5.82
C THR A 93 -3.88 -23.21 -4.76
N LEU A 94 -3.69 -22.85 -3.48
CA LEU A 94 -3.73 -23.84 -2.39
C LEU A 94 -5.17 -24.31 -2.14
N PRO A 95 -5.36 -25.65 -1.93
CA PRO A 95 -6.64 -26.18 -1.51
C PRO A 95 -6.93 -25.84 -0.03
N GLY A 96 -8.21 -25.66 0.30
CA GLY A 96 -8.68 -25.57 1.66
C GLY A 96 -8.94 -26.92 2.32
N LEU A 97 -9.50 -26.89 3.53
CA LEU A 97 -9.79 -28.10 4.32
C LEU A 97 -10.74 -29.09 3.62
N ASP A 98 -11.57 -28.59 2.73
CA ASP A 98 -12.58 -29.33 1.96
C ASP A 98 -12.11 -29.72 0.54
N GLY A 99 -10.85 -29.45 0.21
CA GLY A 99 -10.27 -29.74 -1.10
C GLY A 99 -10.57 -28.69 -2.19
N ARG A 100 -11.53 -27.78 -1.97
CA ARG A 100 -11.77 -26.67 -2.89
C ARG A 100 -10.69 -25.59 -2.72
N LYS A 101 -10.64 -24.60 -3.61
CA LYS A 101 -9.79 -23.42 -3.46
C LYS A 101 -9.95 -22.83 -2.05
N MET A 102 -8.84 -22.62 -1.34
CA MET A 102 -8.84 -22.00 -0.02
C MET A 102 -9.41 -20.58 -0.11
N SER A 103 -10.45 -20.27 0.66
CA SER A 103 -11.13 -18.99 0.67
C SER A 103 -11.85 -18.74 1.98
N LYS A 104 -11.80 -17.50 2.47
CA LYS A 104 -12.59 -17.08 3.64
C LYS A 104 -14.10 -17.24 3.44
N SER A 105 -14.58 -17.05 2.20
CA SER A 105 -16.01 -17.20 1.86
C SER A 105 -16.50 -18.65 1.92
N TYR A 106 -15.59 -19.63 1.91
CA TYR A 106 -15.92 -21.06 2.03
C TYR A 106 -15.66 -21.62 3.42
N ASP A 107 -15.16 -20.80 4.34
CA ASP A 107 -14.80 -21.20 5.71
C ASP A 107 -13.87 -22.44 5.74
N ASN A 108 -13.00 -22.56 4.75
CA ASN A 108 -12.10 -23.70 4.55
C ASN A 108 -10.62 -23.32 4.70
N THR A 109 -10.34 -22.18 5.37
CA THR A 109 -8.98 -21.63 5.53
C THR A 109 -8.27 -22.23 6.74
N ILE A 110 -6.93 -22.27 6.64
CA ILE A 110 -6.04 -22.54 7.77
C ILE A 110 -5.42 -21.20 8.18
N PRO A 111 -5.76 -20.63 9.36
CA PRO A 111 -5.15 -19.37 9.82
C PRO A 111 -3.64 -19.57 10.04
N LEU A 112 -2.83 -18.66 9.45
CA LEU A 112 -1.37 -18.80 9.43
C LEU A 112 -0.76 -18.93 10.84
N PHE A 113 -1.27 -18.17 11.81
CA PHE A 113 -0.77 -18.16 13.19
C PHE A 113 -1.77 -18.79 14.17
N ALA A 114 -2.55 -19.77 13.72
CA ALA A 114 -3.38 -20.55 14.62
C ALA A 114 -2.55 -21.19 15.75
N PRO A 115 -3.05 -21.26 16.99
CA PRO A 115 -2.40 -22.02 18.05
C PRO A 115 -2.09 -23.46 17.62
N THR A 116 -0.99 -24.03 18.09
CA THR A 116 -0.53 -25.37 17.71
C THR A 116 -1.63 -26.44 17.79
N ALA A 117 -2.42 -26.42 18.86
CA ALA A 117 -3.52 -27.39 19.05
C ALA A 117 -4.65 -27.19 18.02
N GLU A 118 -4.96 -25.94 17.66
CA GLU A 118 -5.95 -25.59 16.65
C GLU A 118 -5.45 -25.96 15.25
N LEU A 119 -4.20 -25.61 14.92
CA LEU A 119 -3.56 -26.00 13.66
C LEU A 119 -3.61 -27.52 13.47
N LYS A 120 -3.25 -28.29 14.49
CA LYS A 120 -3.34 -29.76 14.44
C LYS A 120 -4.76 -30.20 14.15
N LYS A 121 -5.76 -29.68 14.86
CA LYS A 121 -7.16 -30.01 14.66
C LYS A 121 -7.63 -29.71 13.23
N LEU A 122 -7.27 -28.55 12.69
CA LEU A 122 -7.61 -28.16 11.30
C LEU A 122 -6.98 -29.11 10.28
N ILE A 123 -5.69 -29.43 10.41
CA ILE A 123 -5.02 -30.34 9.50
C ILE A 123 -5.64 -31.75 9.57
N PHE A 124 -5.99 -32.23 10.76
CA PHE A 124 -6.65 -33.51 10.91
C PHE A 124 -8.09 -33.55 10.36
N SER A 125 -8.73 -32.40 10.19
CA SER A 125 -10.05 -32.25 9.57
C SER A 125 -10.02 -32.22 8.04
N ILE A 126 -8.85 -32.12 7.39
CA ILE A 126 -8.75 -32.14 5.93
C ILE A 126 -9.44 -33.36 5.39
N VAL A 127 -10.33 -33.16 4.43
CA VAL A 127 -11.07 -34.25 3.78
C VAL A 127 -10.12 -35.16 3.00
N THR A 128 -10.23 -36.45 3.21
CA THR A 128 -9.48 -37.49 2.54
C THR A 128 -10.45 -38.58 2.03
N ASP A 129 -10.01 -39.42 1.11
CA ASP A 129 -10.80 -40.55 0.68
C ASP A 129 -10.86 -41.67 1.74
N SER A 130 -11.59 -42.75 1.43
CA SER A 130 -11.81 -43.88 2.33
C SER A 130 -10.79 -45.01 2.17
N LYS A 131 -9.68 -44.81 1.43
CA LYS A 131 -8.67 -45.84 1.19
C LYS A 131 -7.97 -46.25 2.48
N ALA A 132 -7.83 -47.53 2.70
CA ALA A 132 -7.18 -48.09 3.87
C ALA A 132 -5.64 -47.93 3.81
N PRO A 133 -4.92 -48.08 4.96
CA PRO A 133 -3.47 -48.23 4.95
C PRO A 133 -3.03 -49.37 4.05
N GLY A 134 -1.98 -49.20 3.25
CA GLY A 134 -1.49 -50.17 2.27
C GLY A 134 -2.15 -50.03 0.88
N GLU A 135 -3.21 -49.25 0.74
CA GLU A 135 -3.81 -48.98 -0.57
C GLU A 135 -3.18 -47.71 -1.19
N PRO A 136 -2.69 -47.77 -2.45
CA PRO A 136 -2.12 -46.59 -3.14
C PRO A 136 -3.09 -45.42 -3.20
N LYS A 137 -2.61 -44.22 -2.92
CA LYS A 137 -3.38 -42.97 -2.85
C LYS A 137 -3.02 -42.03 -3.97
N ASP A 138 -4.00 -41.25 -4.42
CA ASP A 138 -3.79 -40.21 -5.44
C ASP A 138 -3.15 -38.96 -4.81
N ALA A 139 -1.86 -38.75 -5.08
CA ALA A 139 -1.15 -37.59 -4.59
C ALA A 139 -1.61 -36.30 -5.29
N ASP A 140 -1.87 -36.33 -6.60
CA ASP A 140 -2.18 -35.11 -7.38
C ASP A 140 -3.59 -34.59 -7.08
N GLY A 141 -4.54 -35.46 -6.80
CA GLY A 141 -5.90 -35.11 -6.37
C GLY A 141 -6.02 -34.78 -4.87
N SER A 142 -4.98 -35.03 -4.07
CA SER A 142 -5.03 -34.85 -2.62
C SER A 142 -4.72 -33.43 -2.17
N ALA A 143 -5.68 -32.76 -1.51
CA ALA A 143 -5.47 -31.47 -0.85
C ALA A 143 -4.33 -31.52 0.18
N LEU A 144 -4.25 -32.65 0.92
CA LEU A 144 -3.19 -32.87 1.90
C LEU A 144 -1.80 -32.89 1.26
N PHE A 145 -1.65 -33.60 0.13
CA PHE A 145 -0.38 -33.67 -0.58
C PHE A 145 0.02 -32.29 -1.17
N GLN A 146 -0.92 -31.58 -1.77
CA GLN A 146 -0.66 -30.24 -2.32
C GLN A 146 -0.22 -29.25 -1.23
N LEU A 147 -0.85 -29.30 -0.05
CA LEU A 147 -0.42 -28.50 1.10
C LEU A 147 0.96 -28.92 1.59
N TYR A 148 1.25 -30.21 1.67
CA TYR A 148 2.58 -30.70 2.06
C TYR A 148 3.67 -30.23 1.09
N GLN A 149 3.41 -30.29 -0.20
CA GLN A 149 4.31 -29.83 -1.24
C GLN A 149 4.66 -28.35 -1.11
N ALA A 150 3.69 -27.50 -0.71
CA ALA A 150 3.89 -26.07 -0.55
C ALA A 150 4.89 -25.71 0.57
N PHE A 151 5.10 -26.59 1.54
CA PHE A 151 6.03 -26.41 2.66
C PHE A 151 7.29 -27.28 2.58
N SER A 152 7.43 -28.07 1.52
CA SER A 152 8.46 -29.11 1.41
C SER A 152 9.44 -28.82 0.27
N THR A 153 10.65 -29.34 0.41
CA THR A 153 11.64 -29.40 -0.68
C THR A 153 11.19 -30.39 -1.76
N ALA A 154 11.81 -30.29 -2.94
CA ALA A 154 11.55 -31.25 -4.02
C ALA A 154 11.87 -32.70 -3.64
N GLU A 155 12.85 -32.92 -2.76
CA GLU A 155 13.21 -34.27 -2.26
C GLU A 155 12.15 -34.80 -1.31
N GLU A 156 11.72 -34.00 -0.33
CA GLU A 156 10.66 -34.38 0.61
C GLU A 156 9.33 -34.60 -0.09
N THR A 157 9.01 -33.81 -1.11
CA THR A 157 7.81 -33.96 -1.95
C THR A 157 7.86 -35.31 -2.68
N ARG A 158 9.02 -35.71 -3.24
CA ARG A 158 9.17 -37.01 -3.88
C ARG A 158 9.02 -38.16 -2.88
N ALA A 159 9.61 -38.04 -1.70
CA ALA A 159 9.48 -39.06 -0.65
C ALA A 159 8.02 -39.24 -0.20
N MET A 160 7.28 -38.14 -0.02
CA MET A 160 5.86 -38.19 0.33
C MET A 160 5.03 -38.82 -0.80
N ARG A 161 5.34 -38.55 -2.08
CA ARG A 161 4.67 -39.16 -3.22
C ARG A 161 4.87 -40.69 -3.22
N THR A 162 6.10 -41.14 -3.00
CA THR A 162 6.38 -42.59 -2.85
C THR A 162 5.57 -43.18 -1.70
N ALA A 163 5.49 -42.52 -0.55
CA ALA A 163 4.68 -42.99 0.57
C ALA A 163 3.17 -43.08 0.23
N PHE A 164 2.65 -42.15 -0.59
CA PHE A 164 1.28 -42.19 -1.11
C PHE A 164 1.06 -43.39 -2.02
N ASP A 165 2.02 -43.68 -2.92
CA ASP A 165 1.98 -44.82 -3.82
C ASP A 165 2.07 -46.15 -3.04
N GLU A 166 2.82 -46.20 -1.95
CA GLU A 166 2.96 -47.32 -1.03
C GLU A 166 1.79 -47.48 -0.05
N GLY A 167 0.87 -46.50 -0.02
CA GLY A 167 -0.35 -46.61 0.78
C GLY A 167 -0.23 -46.10 2.22
N ILE A 168 0.55 -45.02 2.46
CA ILE A 168 0.65 -44.37 3.78
C ILE A 168 -0.72 -44.20 4.46
N ALA A 169 -0.80 -44.40 5.77
CA ALA A 169 -2.04 -44.15 6.50
C ALA A 169 -2.38 -42.65 6.51
N TRP A 170 -3.66 -42.29 6.34
CA TRP A 170 -4.08 -40.90 6.33
C TRP A 170 -3.70 -40.16 7.62
N GLY A 171 -3.72 -40.82 8.78
CA GLY A 171 -3.28 -40.23 10.05
C GLY A 171 -1.80 -39.86 10.05
N GLU A 172 -0.94 -40.73 9.48
CA GLU A 172 0.50 -40.48 9.35
C GLU A 172 0.78 -39.35 8.37
N ALA A 173 0.11 -39.34 7.22
CA ALA A 173 0.25 -38.22 6.25
C ALA A 173 -0.20 -36.89 6.83
N LYS A 174 -1.30 -36.84 7.60
CA LYS A 174 -1.77 -35.64 8.32
C LYS A 174 -0.78 -35.21 9.40
N GLN A 175 -0.19 -36.15 10.12
CA GLN A 175 0.81 -35.87 11.14
C GLN A 175 2.08 -35.25 10.49
N ALA A 176 2.56 -35.82 9.38
CA ALA A 176 3.70 -35.31 8.64
C ALA A 176 3.45 -33.90 8.11
N LEU A 177 2.25 -33.61 7.59
CA LEU A 177 1.85 -32.27 7.17
C LEU A 177 1.83 -31.30 8.35
N PHE A 178 1.26 -31.70 9.49
CA PHE A 178 1.23 -30.88 10.68
C PHE A 178 2.64 -30.50 11.15
N GLU A 179 3.53 -31.47 11.25
CA GLU A 179 4.92 -31.26 11.69
C GLU A 179 5.66 -30.32 10.75
N LYS A 180 5.42 -30.47 9.44
CA LYS A 180 6.04 -29.62 8.43
C LYS A 180 5.59 -28.17 8.54
N ILE A 181 4.28 -27.93 8.64
CA ILE A 181 3.72 -26.58 8.79
C ILE A 181 4.12 -25.99 10.15
N GLU A 182 4.03 -26.77 11.24
CA GLU A 182 4.38 -26.29 12.58
C GLU A 182 5.85 -25.86 12.65
N ALA A 183 6.77 -26.66 12.11
CA ALA A 183 8.19 -26.31 12.08
C ALA A 183 8.46 -25.01 11.33
N ALA A 184 7.72 -24.73 10.25
CA ALA A 184 7.85 -23.52 9.48
C ALA A 184 7.21 -22.30 10.15
N VAL A 185 6.06 -22.49 10.81
CA VAL A 185 5.21 -21.38 11.30
C VAL A 185 5.47 -21.05 12.78
N ALA A 186 5.87 -22.02 13.62
CA ALA A 186 6.04 -21.78 15.05
C ALA A 186 6.98 -20.60 15.38
N PRO A 187 8.17 -20.46 14.75
CA PRO A 187 9.04 -19.31 15.03
C PRO A 187 8.41 -17.98 14.63
N MET A 188 7.66 -17.95 13.52
CA MET A 188 6.94 -16.76 13.07
C MET A 188 5.77 -16.42 13.99
N ARG A 189 5.06 -17.44 14.49
CA ARG A 189 3.96 -17.30 15.45
C ARG A 189 4.44 -16.69 16.75
N GLU A 190 5.57 -17.17 17.30
CA GLU A 190 6.17 -16.62 18.52
C GLU A 190 6.49 -15.13 18.35
N HIS A 191 7.11 -14.77 17.21
CA HIS A 191 7.41 -13.38 16.91
C HIS A 191 6.15 -12.52 16.75
N TYR A 192 5.13 -13.03 16.06
CA TYR A 192 3.83 -12.38 15.92
C TYR A 192 3.16 -12.11 17.27
N LEU A 193 3.14 -13.11 18.17
CA LEU A 193 2.55 -12.97 19.49
C LEU A 193 3.32 -11.95 20.36
N ALA A 194 4.65 -11.93 20.26
CA ALA A 194 5.47 -10.93 20.94
C ALA A 194 5.20 -9.51 20.43
N LEU A 195 4.99 -9.32 19.12
CA LEU A 195 4.65 -8.02 18.54
C LEU A 195 3.25 -7.55 18.97
N ILE A 196 2.25 -8.45 18.98
CA ILE A 196 0.90 -8.10 19.42
C ILE A 196 0.85 -7.74 20.90
N ALA A 197 1.67 -8.39 21.73
CA ALA A 197 1.77 -8.07 23.15
C ALA A 197 2.37 -6.67 23.41
N GLU A 198 3.11 -6.12 22.45
CA GLU A 198 3.78 -4.82 22.54
C GLU A 198 3.43 -3.90 21.34
N PRO A 199 2.22 -3.33 21.27
CA PRO A 199 1.80 -2.50 20.12
C PRO A 199 2.74 -1.34 19.82
N ALA A 200 3.42 -0.78 20.82
CA ALA A 200 4.39 0.30 20.65
C ALA A 200 5.58 -0.09 19.75
N ARG A 201 5.95 -1.37 19.71
CA ARG A 201 6.98 -1.88 18.78
C ARG A 201 6.50 -1.84 17.36
N ILE A 202 5.23 -2.19 17.13
CA ILE A 202 4.60 -2.13 15.79
C ILE A 202 4.59 -0.68 15.32
N GLU A 203 4.12 0.26 16.14
CA GLU A 203 4.12 1.69 15.84
C GLU A 203 5.53 2.20 15.48
N LYS A 204 6.54 1.82 16.24
CA LYS A 204 7.93 2.19 15.94
C LYS A 204 8.35 1.71 14.55
N HIS A 205 8.10 0.44 14.21
CA HIS A 205 8.43 -0.11 12.89
C HIS A 205 7.67 0.59 11.76
N LEU A 206 6.38 0.93 11.97
CA LEU A 206 5.58 1.68 11.01
C LEU A 206 6.15 3.08 10.80
N HIS A 207 6.54 3.79 11.84
CA HIS A 207 7.17 5.12 11.74
C HIS A 207 8.51 5.09 11.01
N GLU A 208 9.37 4.12 11.33
CA GLU A 208 10.65 3.93 10.64
C GLU A 208 10.45 3.58 9.16
N GLY A 209 9.52 2.67 8.86
CA GLY A 209 9.15 2.30 7.50
C GLY A 209 8.58 3.48 6.72
N ALA A 210 7.68 4.25 7.32
CA ALA A 210 7.12 5.45 6.72
C ALA A 210 8.18 6.52 6.42
N ALA A 211 9.17 6.69 7.31
CA ALA A 211 10.28 7.61 7.06
C ALA A 211 11.12 7.18 5.84
N LYS A 212 11.45 5.90 5.74
CA LYS A 212 12.16 5.34 4.57
C LYS A 212 11.38 5.51 3.28
N ALA A 213 10.08 5.18 3.29
CA ALA A 213 9.21 5.33 2.13
C ALA A 213 9.09 6.79 1.68
N ARG A 214 8.91 7.73 2.63
CA ARG A 214 8.83 9.18 2.33
C ARG A 214 10.13 9.75 1.78
N ALA A 215 11.28 9.25 2.21
CA ALA A 215 12.58 9.69 1.68
C ALA A 215 12.69 9.42 0.17
N ILE A 216 12.06 8.35 -0.34
CA ILE A 216 12.02 8.01 -1.76
C ILE A 216 10.85 8.73 -2.46
N ALA A 217 9.65 8.64 -1.91
CA ALA A 217 8.43 9.07 -2.57
C ALA A 217 8.28 10.59 -2.62
N THR A 218 8.70 11.34 -1.59
CA THR A 218 8.47 12.79 -1.51
C THR A 218 9.22 13.57 -2.60
N PRO A 219 10.51 13.33 -2.86
CA PRO A 219 11.23 13.99 -3.96
C PRO A 219 10.59 13.69 -5.32
N PHE A 220 10.25 12.43 -5.56
CA PHE A 220 9.62 12.01 -6.81
C PHE A 220 8.22 12.61 -7.00
N LEU A 221 7.40 12.65 -5.97
CA LEU A 221 6.11 13.34 -6.02
C LEU A 221 6.27 14.84 -6.33
N GLY A 222 7.32 15.48 -5.80
CA GLY A 222 7.67 16.85 -6.13
C GLY A 222 8.03 17.03 -7.62
N GLU A 223 8.76 16.06 -8.19
CA GLU A 223 9.08 16.01 -9.61
C GLU A 223 7.81 15.88 -10.47
N LEU A 224 6.92 14.93 -10.16
CA LEU A 224 5.66 14.73 -10.86
C LEU A 224 4.74 15.97 -10.80
N ARG A 225 4.67 16.61 -9.64
CA ARG A 225 3.91 17.87 -9.49
C ARG A 225 4.41 18.98 -10.40
N ARG A 226 5.73 19.12 -10.51
CA ARG A 226 6.32 20.10 -11.45
C ARG A 226 6.04 19.74 -12.90
N ALA A 227 6.16 18.45 -13.26
CA ALA A 227 5.88 17.97 -14.61
C ALA A 227 4.46 18.33 -15.09
N VAL A 228 3.46 18.21 -14.21
CA VAL A 228 2.06 18.59 -14.51
C VAL A 228 1.76 20.07 -14.30
N GLY A 229 2.77 20.90 -14.03
CA GLY A 229 2.62 22.35 -13.89
C GLY A 229 2.15 22.84 -12.51
N LEU A 230 2.11 21.97 -11.48
CA LEU A 230 1.78 22.40 -10.12
C LEU A 230 2.97 23.12 -9.48
N ARG A 231 2.74 24.36 -9.08
CA ARG A 231 3.74 25.21 -8.42
C ARG A 231 3.73 25.00 -6.90
N ASN A 232 4.88 25.12 -6.28
CA ASN A 232 4.97 25.17 -4.82
C ASN A 232 4.65 26.61 -4.36
N LEU A 233 3.41 26.86 -3.97
CA LEU A 233 2.96 28.17 -3.55
C LEU A 233 3.69 28.69 -2.29
N ALA A 234 4.21 27.80 -1.46
CA ALA A 234 4.99 28.20 -0.29
C ALA A 234 6.35 28.83 -0.68
N SER A 235 7.00 28.34 -1.74
CA SER A 235 8.24 28.96 -2.26
C SER A 235 7.97 30.33 -2.89
N VAL A 236 6.88 30.44 -3.65
CA VAL A 236 6.47 31.73 -4.24
C VAL A 236 6.14 32.79 -3.16
N ALA A 237 5.47 32.37 -2.08
CA ALA A 237 5.18 33.27 -0.96
C ALA A 237 6.46 33.68 -0.21
N GLY A 238 7.47 32.78 -0.14
CA GLY A 238 8.78 33.08 0.45
C GLY A 238 9.59 34.07 -0.40
N GLU A 239 9.60 33.89 -1.72
CA GLU A 239 10.25 34.80 -2.66
C GLU A 239 9.58 36.20 -2.68
N ALA A 240 8.25 36.23 -2.68
CA ALA A 240 7.50 37.51 -2.59
C ALA A 240 7.75 38.26 -1.26
N LYS A 241 7.95 37.53 -0.15
CA LYS A 241 8.35 38.12 1.13
C LYS A 241 9.79 38.64 1.11
N ALA A 242 10.70 37.90 0.47
CA ALA A 242 12.10 38.31 0.33
C ALA A 242 12.25 39.51 -0.60
N GLU A 243 11.47 39.60 -1.68
CA GLU A 243 11.42 40.77 -2.56
C GLU A 243 10.83 42.02 -1.87
N LYS A 244 9.76 41.84 -1.07
CA LYS A 244 9.22 42.95 -0.25
C LYS A 244 10.17 43.41 0.84
N ALA A 245 11.02 42.52 1.37
CA ALA A 245 12.04 42.94 2.35
C ALA A 245 13.21 43.69 1.72
N LYS A 246 13.45 43.53 0.40
CA LYS A 246 14.53 44.22 -0.33
C LYS A 246 14.15 45.62 -0.82
N THR A 247 12.87 45.97 -0.85
CA THR A 247 12.38 47.32 -1.16
C THR A 247 11.83 47.98 0.10
N ALA A 248 12.70 48.17 1.11
CA ALA A 248 12.34 48.96 2.26
C ALA A 248 12.11 50.40 1.78
N GLN A 249 10.87 50.80 1.75
CA GLN A 249 10.51 52.21 1.42
C GLN A 249 10.69 53.10 2.65
N PRO A 250 10.95 54.39 2.47
CA PRO A 250 10.94 55.34 3.56
C PRO A 250 9.64 55.23 4.36
N GLN A 251 9.76 55.19 5.68
CA GLN A 251 8.62 55.04 6.58
C GLN A 251 8.28 56.32 7.27
N PHE A 252 7.03 56.74 7.16
CA PHE A 252 6.47 57.79 7.96
C PHE A 252 5.96 57.21 9.28
N LYS A 253 6.48 57.71 10.43
CA LYS A 253 6.05 57.32 11.76
C LYS A 253 5.49 58.49 12.52
N GLN A 254 4.27 58.38 13.01
CA GLN A 254 3.65 59.33 13.89
C GLN A 254 3.66 58.80 15.32
N TYR A 255 4.01 59.61 16.28
CA TYR A 255 4.09 59.21 17.68
C TYR A 255 3.72 60.39 18.59
N ARG A 256 3.42 60.12 19.86
CA ARG A 256 3.09 61.12 20.87
C ARG A 256 4.20 61.15 21.92
N GLU A 257 4.72 62.31 22.25
CA GLU A 257 5.72 62.43 23.29
C GLU A 257 5.10 62.75 24.68
N ALA A 258 5.94 62.78 25.70
CA ALA A 258 5.53 63.02 27.09
C ALA A 258 4.87 64.37 27.35
N ASP A 259 5.12 65.36 26.48
CA ASP A 259 4.47 66.67 26.46
C ASP A 259 3.01 66.63 25.97
N GLY A 260 2.53 65.44 25.54
CA GLY A 260 1.19 65.20 25.04
C GLY A 260 0.98 65.65 23.58
N ARG A 261 2.00 66.14 22.88
CA ARG A 261 1.92 66.50 21.47
C ARG A 261 2.22 65.37 20.51
N PHE A 262 1.71 65.51 19.31
CA PHE A 262 1.95 64.57 18.23
C PHE A 262 3.11 65.00 17.37
N HIS A 263 4.05 64.12 17.15
CA HIS A 263 5.24 64.29 16.34
C HIS A 263 5.22 63.33 15.17
N PHE A 264 5.92 63.61 14.11
CA PHE A 264 6.18 62.67 13.04
C PHE A 264 7.67 62.59 12.72
N LYS A 265 8.08 61.47 12.17
CA LYS A 265 9.40 61.30 11.57
C LYS A 265 9.31 60.47 10.30
N LEU A 266 10.08 60.86 9.31
CA LEU A 266 10.32 60.13 8.10
C LEU A 266 11.71 59.52 8.20
N ILE A 267 11.80 58.21 8.03
CA ILE A 267 13.06 57.45 8.06
C ILE A 267 13.24 56.76 6.73
N ASP A 268 14.48 56.68 6.22
CA ASP A 268 14.79 55.97 5.01
C ASP A 268 14.75 54.45 5.21
N ALA A 269 15.04 53.73 4.15
CA ALA A 269 15.09 52.25 4.12
C ALA A 269 16.12 51.65 5.10
N ASP A 270 17.16 52.40 5.42
CA ASP A 270 18.26 52.03 6.29
C ASP A 270 18.05 52.46 7.74
N GLY A 271 16.91 53.08 8.06
CA GLY A 271 16.54 53.56 9.38
C GLY A 271 17.09 54.94 9.73
N ARG A 272 17.67 55.68 8.76
CA ARG A 272 18.22 57.04 8.95
C ARG A 272 17.08 58.06 8.96
N LEU A 273 17.12 58.98 9.91
CA LEU A 273 16.15 60.05 10.01
C LEU A 273 16.32 61.05 8.83
N LEU A 274 15.28 61.16 8.00
CA LEU A 274 15.23 62.10 6.88
C LEU A 274 14.56 63.41 7.25
N LEU A 275 13.49 63.36 8.05
CA LEU A 275 12.71 64.52 8.46
C LEU A 275 12.05 64.27 9.81
N GLN A 276 11.99 65.27 10.67
CA GLN A 276 11.24 65.22 11.91
C GLN A 276 10.44 66.53 12.04
N GLY A 277 9.16 66.41 12.35
CA GLY A 277 8.29 67.53 12.58
C GLY A 277 8.22 67.92 14.04
N GLU A 278 7.97 69.23 14.31
CA GLU A 278 7.71 69.70 15.63
C GLU A 278 6.36 69.26 16.18
N GLY A 279 6.14 69.35 17.52
CA GLY A 279 4.95 68.88 18.18
C GLY A 279 3.66 69.64 17.75
N PHE A 280 2.65 68.87 17.35
CA PHE A 280 1.34 69.31 16.91
C PHE A 280 0.27 68.99 17.94
N ALA A 281 -0.76 69.81 18.06
CA ALA A 281 -1.84 69.62 19.02
C ALA A 281 -2.81 68.47 18.66
N SER A 282 -2.79 68.00 17.43
CA SER A 282 -3.63 66.90 17.01
C SER A 282 -2.94 65.99 15.96
N PRO A 283 -3.30 64.71 15.84
CA PRO A 283 -2.69 63.80 14.88
C PRO A 283 -2.94 64.26 13.43
N ARG A 284 -4.07 64.93 13.12
CA ARG A 284 -4.41 65.38 11.76
C ARG A 284 -3.53 66.55 11.28
N LYS A 285 -2.86 67.24 12.18
CA LYS A 285 -1.95 68.34 11.85
C LYS A 285 -0.49 67.91 11.80
N ALA A 286 -0.22 66.73 12.25
CA ALA A 286 1.12 66.07 12.25
C ALA A 286 1.38 65.20 11.04
N GLY A 287 0.40 64.96 10.15
CA GLY A 287 0.51 64.11 8.98
C GLY A 287 0.17 64.81 7.69
#